data_a6214a6f515fdedfca6fe97b9677fe35
#
_entry.id   a6214a6f515fdedfca6fe97b9677fe35
#
_cell.length_a   1.000
_cell.length_b   1.000
_cell.length_c   1.000
_cell.angle_alpha   90.00
_cell.angle_beta   90.00
_cell.angle_gamma   90.00
#
_symmetry.space_group_name_H-M   'P 1'
#
loop_
_entity.id
_entity.type
_entity.pdbx_description
1 polymer ?
#
loop_
_entity_poly.entity_id
_entity_poly.type
_entity_poly.pdbx_seq_one_letter_code
_entity_poly.pdbx_strand_id
1 'polypeptide(L)'
;MKYVILFALASFSLLGQIEKKDVGTLLGGTYQILIPKNWNKKLVMYAHGYQFQGQKPQESNVGLEKRLQVFLDRGFAIAASDYPAVGFVLPEGIDATEELRQAFVKNVGKPDSTFMVGHSMGGGITLGTMENFGENYHGALPLCPLASRPYLQCRKEYDMYATFNGLFPGIIPSLKDIFDINSSVGYVNLAQAGPKIGQIMKAIMEKDSTLAKAFAKKFDLKLKDLGGSLFFNQNVLRDIAVRLGGNPFDNLQTVYTGFPDDLLTNQVAERLPATKNPNLLFSRYDRTGNINKPVLLVHTIYDQLIPPSYAVVNYENMVHQQQKDQYFTVKYTNGQAHCAFTPQQMANSFDILRNWVKNGVKPQGGFLK
;
A
#
# COMPACT_ATOMS: atom_id res chain seq x y z
N MET A 1 38.26 -33.33 -31.07
CA MET A 1 38.32 -32.80 -29.71
C MET A 1 37.38 -31.58 -29.62
N LYS A 2 36.22 -31.75 -28.96
CA LYS A 2 35.28 -30.64 -28.72
C LYS A 2 35.52 -30.15 -27.28
N TYR A 3 35.97 -28.92 -27.15
CA TYR A 3 36.10 -28.28 -25.84
C TYR A 3 34.71 -27.83 -25.36
N VAL A 4 34.21 -28.41 -24.27
CA VAL A 4 33.04 -27.94 -23.55
C VAL A 4 33.55 -26.91 -22.54
N ILE A 5 33.24 -25.64 -22.78
CA ILE A 5 33.48 -24.57 -21.82
C ILE A 5 32.32 -24.60 -20.83
N LEU A 6 32.57 -25.11 -19.62
CA LEU A 6 31.66 -24.99 -18.49
C LEU A 6 31.70 -23.51 -17.97
N PHE A 7 30.63 -22.75 -18.20
CA PHE A 7 30.40 -21.52 -17.48
C PHE A 7 29.94 -21.87 -16.06
N ALA A 8 30.84 -21.75 -15.10
CA ALA A 8 30.48 -21.77 -13.68
C ALA A 8 29.72 -20.47 -13.37
N LEU A 9 28.40 -20.57 -13.26
CA LEU A 9 27.57 -19.52 -12.65
C LEU A 9 27.94 -19.43 -11.17
N ALA A 10 28.79 -18.47 -10.83
CA ALA A 10 29.06 -18.12 -9.44
C ALA A 10 27.77 -17.56 -8.82
N SER A 11 27.09 -18.37 -8.04
CA SER A 11 26.03 -17.93 -7.13
C SER A 11 26.68 -17.06 -6.06
N PHE A 12 26.73 -15.74 -6.28
CA PHE A 12 27.15 -14.80 -5.25
C PHE A 12 26.13 -14.88 -4.09
N SER A 13 26.57 -15.35 -2.93
CA SER A 13 25.76 -15.40 -1.73
C SER A 13 25.39 -13.97 -1.31
N LEU A 14 24.10 -13.67 -1.23
CA LEU A 14 23.54 -12.37 -0.81
C LEU A 14 24.11 -11.86 0.52
N LEU A 15 24.46 -12.76 1.44
CA LEU A 15 25.05 -12.45 2.76
C LEU A 15 26.42 -11.79 2.68
N GLY A 16 27.14 -11.89 1.56
CA GLY A 16 28.48 -11.28 1.38
C GLY A 16 28.45 -9.76 1.14
N GLN A 17 27.27 -9.15 0.88
CA GLN A 17 27.15 -7.73 0.53
C GLN A 17 26.82 -6.82 1.72
N ILE A 18 26.26 -7.35 2.82
CA ILE A 18 25.94 -6.57 4.02
C ILE A 18 27.17 -6.50 4.94
N GLU A 19 27.59 -5.29 5.29
CA GLU A 19 28.65 -5.06 6.27
C GLU A 19 28.08 -5.01 7.69
N LYS A 20 26.94 -4.32 7.88
CA LYS A 20 26.29 -4.18 9.18
C LYS A 20 24.79 -4.40 9.05
N LYS A 21 24.27 -5.28 9.90
CA LYS A 21 22.84 -5.45 10.14
C LYS A 21 22.57 -5.10 11.59
N ASP A 22 21.70 -4.08 11.79
CA ASP A 22 21.23 -3.66 13.11
C ASP A 22 19.74 -3.93 13.20
N VAL A 23 19.31 -4.58 14.28
CA VAL A 23 17.92 -4.93 14.57
C VAL A 23 17.62 -4.52 15.99
N GLY A 24 16.54 -3.78 16.20
CA GLY A 24 16.17 -3.29 17.51
C GLY A 24 14.69 -2.99 17.61
N THR A 25 14.30 -2.30 18.67
CA THR A 25 12.92 -1.87 18.93
C THR A 25 12.90 -0.35 19.11
N LEU A 26 11.91 0.29 18.47
CA LEU A 26 11.69 1.72 18.54
C LEU A 26 10.18 2.02 18.50
N LEU A 27 9.67 2.89 19.36
CA LEU A 27 8.22 3.19 19.50
C LEU A 27 7.33 1.95 19.65
N GLY A 28 7.84 0.85 20.21
CA GLY A 28 7.08 -0.41 20.37
C GLY A 28 7.07 -1.31 19.14
N GLY A 29 7.64 -0.87 18.00
CA GLY A 29 7.86 -1.68 16.80
C GLY A 29 9.31 -2.14 16.67
N THR A 30 9.54 -3.24 15.99
CA THR A 30 10.90 -3.65 15.61
C THR A 30 11.37 -2.88 14.38
N TYR A 31 12.69 -2.81 14.18
CA TYR A 31 13.27 -2.23 12.98
C TYR A 31 14.47 -3.04 12.49
N GLN A 32 14.83 -2.82 11.24
CA GLN A 32 16.08 -3.29 10.65
C GLN A 32 16.80 -2.14 9.93
N ILE A 33 18.12 -2.06 10.16
CA ILE A 33 19.03 -1.22 9.38
C ILE A 33 20.04 -2.14 8.70
N LEU A 34 20.17 -2.00 7.39
CA LEU A 34 21.10 -2.75 6.55
C LEU A 34 22.11 -1.78 5.94
N ILE A 35 23.39 -1.96 6.20
CA ILE A 35 24.47 -1.14 5.61
C ILE A 35 25.31 -2.05 4.71
N PRO A 36 25.35 -1.81 3.38
CA PRO A 36 26.17 -2.63 2.48
C PRO A 36 27.64 -2.26 2.56
N LYS A 37 28.53 -3.19 2.21
CA LYS A 37 29.99 -2.99 2.19
C LYS A 37 30.45 -1.80 1.33
N ASN A 38 29.73 -1.55 0.24
CA ASN A 38 29.97 -0.44 -0.68
C ASN A 38 29.12 0.79 -0.33
N TRP A 39 28.81 1.03 0.95
CA TRP A 39 27.91 2.13 1.35
C TRP A 39 28.40 3.49 0.83
N ASN A 40 27.55 4.13 0.05
CA ASN A 40 27.79 5.40 -0.61
C ASN A 40 27.36 6.64 0.21
N LYS A 41 27.21 6.49 1.53
CA LYS A 41 26.71 7.51 2.47
C LYS A 41 25.27 7.98 2.22
N LYS A 42 24.46 7.19 1.52
CA LYS A 42 23.06 7.51 1.24
C LYS A 42 22.12 6.49 1.88
N LEU A 43 20.87 6.91 2.14
CA LEU A 43 19.87 6.15 2.87
C LEU A 43 18.58 6.02 2.08
N VAL A 44 18.00 4.83 2.10
CA VAL A 44 16.60 4.58 1.76
C VAL A 44 15.85 4.23 3.04
N MET A 45 14.89 5.06 3.41
CA MET A 45 13.85 4.71 4.38
C MET A 45 12.78 3.90 3.65
N TYR A 46 12.46 2.72 4.15
CA TYR A 46 11.49 1.83 3.51
C TYR A 46 10.27 1.59 4.38
N ALA A 47 9.09 1.79 3.80
CA ALA A 47 7.79 1.52 4.40
C ALA A 47 7.13 0.30 3.74
N HIS A 48 6.78 -0.73 4.53
CA HIS A 48 6.07 -1.90 4.05
C HIS A 48 4.55 -1.65 3.94
N GLY A 49 3.85 -2.54 3.21
CA GLY A 49 2.41 -2.48 3.01
C GLY A 49 1.59 -2.98 4.21
N TYR A 50 0.27 -3.11 4.00
CA TYR A 50 -0.65 -3.67 4.99
C TYR A 50 -0.21 -5.07 5.43
N GLN A 51 -0.28 -5.32 6.72
CA GLN A 51 0.02 -6.60 7.35
C GLN A 51 -1.25 -7.12 8.03
N PHE A 52 -1.63 -8.36 7.72
CA PHE A 52 -2.85 -8.94 8.29
C PHE A 52 -2.71 -9.19 9.79
N GLN A 53 -3.81 -9.05 10.50
CA GLN A 53 -3.87 -9.41 11.92
C GLN A 53 -3.48 -10.90 12.12
N GLY A 54 -2.75 -11.16 13.20
CA GLY A 54 -2.19 -12.48 13.50
C GLY A 54 -0.82 -12.76 12.87
N GLN A 55 -0.34 -11.93 11.94
CA GLN A 55 1.06 -11.93 11.53
C GLN A 55 1.91 -11.27 12.62
N LYS A 56 3.12 -11.77 12.82
CA LYS A 56 4.07 -11.10 13.73
C LYS A 56 4.63 -9.87 13.05
N PRO A 57 4.80 -8.72 13.75
CA PRO A 57 5.39 -7.52 13.16
C PRO A 57 6.71 -7.80 12.42
N GLN A 58 7.60 -8.60 13.00
CA GLN A 58 8.90 -8.94 12.39
C GLN A 58 8.80 -9.63 11.02
N GLU A 59 7.65 -10.22 10.69
CA GLU A 59 7.46 -10.93 9.42
C GLU A 59 7.44 -9.98 8.21
N SER A 60 7.10 -8.71 8.40
CA SER A 60 7.10 -7.72 7.32
C SER A 60 8.50 -7.44 6.77
N ASN A 61 9.53 -7.56 7.60
CA ASN A 61 10.93 -7.33 7.25
C ASN A 61 11.75 -8.61 7.05
N VAL A 62 11.12 -9.80 7.08
CA VAL A 62 11.79 -11.06 6.70
C VAL A 62 12.19 -11.01 5.22
N GLY A 63 13.46 -11.30 4.94
CA GLY A 63 14.02 -11.24 3.58
C GLY A 63 14.06 -9.83 2.98
N LEU A 64 14.11 -8.79 3.83
CA LEU A 64 14.17 -7.39 3.42
C LEU A 64 15.34 -7.14 2.47
N GLU A 65 16.52 -7.70 2.77
CA GLU A 65 17.71 -7.60 1.95
C GLU A 65 17.48 -8.09 0.51
N LYS A 66 16.79 -9.21 0.33
CA LYS A 66 16.47 -9.75 -0.99
C LYS A 66 15.44 -8.89 -1.73
N ARG A 67 14.40 -8.43 -1.03
CA ARG A 67 13.34 -7.61 -1.63
C ARG A 67 13.83 -6.24 -2.06
N LEU A 68 14.80 -5.67 -1.33
CA LEU A 68 15.36 -4.35 -1.55
C LEU A 68 16.78 -4.39 -2.12
N GLN A 69 17.20 -5.52 -2.68
CA GLN A 69 18.51 -5.73 -3.28
C GLN A 69 18.90 -4.62 -4.26
N VAL A 70 17.93 -4.13 -5.03
CA VAL A 70 18.15 -3.05 -6.02
C VAL A 70 18.72 -1.76 -5.43
N PHE A 71 18.45 -1.48 -4.15
CA PHE A 71 19.01 -0.31 -3.44
C PHE A 71 20.37 -0.63 -2.83
N LEU A 72 20.52 -1.84 -2.26
CA LEU A 72 21.81 -2.31 -1.70
C LEU A 72 22.88 -2.38 -2.78
N ASP A 73 22.56 -2.88 -3.98
CA ASP A 73 23.47 -2.94 -5.13
C ASP A 73 23.98 -1.56 -5.55
N ARG A 74 23.17 -0.52 -5.30
CA ARG A 74 23.52 0.88 -5.55
C ARG A 74 24.27 1.55 -4.39
N GLY A 75 24.63 0.76 -3.37
CA GLY A 75 25.36 1.23 -2.19
C GLY A 75 24.52 2.02 -1.19
N PHE A 76 23.20 1.97 -1.25
CA PHE A 76 22.36 2.64 -0.26
C PHE A 76 22.23 1.79 1.01
N ALA A 77 22.34 2.41 2.17
CA ALA A 77 21.83 1.81 3.39
C ALA A 77 20.29 1.78 3.34
N ILE A 78 19.70 0.82 4.02
CA ILE A 78 18.24 0.68 4.14
C ILE A 78 17.87 0.72 5.61
N ALA A 79 16.83 1.46 5.97
CA ALA A 79 16.20 1.41 7.29
C ALA A 79 14.70 1.19 7.13
N ALA A 80 14.15 0.20 7.83
CA ALA A 80 12.74 -0.19 7.77
C ALA A 80 12.21 -0.52 9.15
N SER A 81 11.04 0.02 9.50
CA SER A 81 10.30 -0.30 10.72
C SER A 81 9.19 -1.30 10.42
N ASP A 82 8.91 -2.21 11.36
CA ASP A 82 7.73 -3.09 11.36
C ASP A 82 6.49 -2.40 11.95
N TYR A 83 6.60 -1.13 12.31
CA TYR A 83 5.60 -0.34 13.03
C TYR A 83 5.24 -0.89 14.41
N PRO A 84 4.58 -0.10 15.28
CA PRO A 84 4.17 -0.55 16.62
C PRO A 84 2.92 -1.44 16.62
N ALA A 85 2.24 -1.56 15.48
CA ALA A 85 1.02 -2.35 15.32
C ALA A 85 0.90 -2.91 13.91
N VAL A 86 0.04 -3.91 13.73
CA VAL A 86 -0.33 -4.49 12.43
C VAL A 86 -1.69 -3.96 11.96
N GLY A 87 -2.02 -4.16 10.68
CA GLY A 87 -3.28 -3.73 10.08
C GLY A 87 -3.20 -2.35 9.43
N PHE A 88 -4.28 -1.58 9.52
CA PHE A 88 -4.38 -0.23 8.94
C PHE A 88 -3.72 0.81 9.84
N VAL A 89 -2.40 0.99 9.74
CA VAL A 89 -1.53 1.74 10.66
C VAL A 89 -0.78 2.90 9.98
N LEU A 90 -1.48 3.67 9.13
CA LEU A 90 -0.88 4.78 8.39
C LEU A 90 -0.19 5.83 9.28
N PRO A 91 -0.85 6.41 10.30
CA PRO A 91 -0.22 7.41 11.15
C PRO A 91 0.97 6.86 11.92
N GLU A 92 0.83 5.67 12.50
CA GLU A 92 1.88 5.02 13.26
C GLU A 92 3.08 4.66 12.39
N GLY A 93 2.83 4.26 11.13
CA GLY A 93 3.87 3.97 10.16
C GLY A 93 4.67 5.21 9.76
N ILE A 94 4.03 6.38 9.65
CA ILE A 94 4.70 7.66 9.39
C ILE A 94 5.59 8.05 10.57
N ASP A 95 5.06 7.98 11.80
CA ASP A 95 5.82 8.29 13.01
C ASP A 95 7.03 7.37 13.18
N ALA A 96 6.80 6.05 13.09
CA ALA A 96 7.85 5.06 13.26
C ALA A 96 8.95 5.16 12.19
N THR A 97 8.58 5.55 10.97
CA THR A 97 9.54 5.77 9.88
C THR A 97 10.41 7.00 10.16
N GLU A 98 9.82 8.12 10.59
CA GLU A 98 10.57 9.35 10.87
C GLU A 98 11.44 9.20 12.12
N GLU A 99 10.95 8.55 13.17
CA GLU A 99 11.73 8.25 14.36
C GLU A 99 12.94 7.34 14.04
N LEU A 100 12.74 6.33 13.20
CA LEU A 100 13.84 5.46 12.75
C LEU A 100 14.87 6.24 11.91
N ARG A 101 14.44 7.19 11.07
CA ARG A 101 15.35 8.08 10.34
C ARG A 101 16.21 8.90 11.31
N GLN A 102 15.60 9.46 12.35
CA GLN A 102 16.33 10.22 13.38
C GLN A 102 17.32 9.33 14.14
N ALA A 103 16.89 8.12 14.51
CA ALA A 103 17.76 7.13 15.15
C ALA A 103 18.94 6.74 14.25
N PHE A 104 18.73 6.58 12.93
CA PHE A 104 19.80 6.35 11.97
C PHE A 104 20.81 7.50 11.96
N VAL A 105 20.34 8.75 11.87
CA VAL A 105 21.21 9.94 11.89
C VAL A 105 22.04 10.01 13.17
N LYS A 106 21.42 9.72 14.31
CA LYS A 106 22.10 9.74 15.62
C LYS A 106 23.16 8.65 15.78
N ASN A 107 22.87 7.41 15.34
CA ASN A 107 23.67 6.22 15.67
C ASN A 107 24.64 5.83 14.55
N VAL A 108 24.35 6.18 13.30
CA VAL A 108 25.17 5.85 12.12
C VAL A 108 25.82 7.08 11.53
N GLY A 109 25.13 8.22 11.55
CA GLY A 109 25.56 9.49 11.00
C GLY A 109 24.58 10.04 9.96
N LYS A 110 24.72 11.34 9.66
CA LYS A 110 23.87 12.03 8.69
C LYS A 110 24.19 11.56 7.28
N PRO A 111 23.21 10.99 6.52
CA PRO A 111 23.41 10.64 5.12
C PRO A 111 23.56 11.86 4.22
N ASP A 112 24.33 11.74 3.13
CA ASP A 112 24.43 12.77 2.09
C ASP A 112 23.09 12.97 1.37
N SER A 113 22.30 11.92 1.24
CA SER A 113 20.90 12.00 0.79
C SER A 113 20.05 10.88 1.37
N THR A 114 18.78 11.20 1.63
CA THR A 114 17.77 10.27 2.13
C THR A 114 16.61 10.22 1.15
N PHE A 115 16.19 9.01 0.78
CA PHE A 115 15.01 8.77 -0.07
C PHE A 115 13.96 7.99 0.71
N MET A 116 12.69 8.31 0.46
CA MET A 116 11.57 7.56 1.02
C MET A 116 10.99 6.62 -0.04
N VAL A 117 10.84 5.34 0.29
CA VAL A 117 10.29 4.31 -0.62
C VAL A 117 9.27 3.47 0.12
N GLY A 118 8.16 3.12 -0.51
CA GLY A 118 7.18 2.23 0.10
C GLY A 118 6.19 1.65 -0.90
N HIS A 119 5.61 0.49 -0.55
CA HIS A 119 4.63 -0.24 -1.36
C HIS A 119 3.25 -0.22 -0.71
N SER A 120 2.18 -0.10 -1.50
CA SER A 120 0.80 -0.23 -1.01
C SER A 120 0.48 0.79 0.10
N MET A 121 0.06 0.35 1.28
CA MET A 121 -0.06 1.21 2.47
C MET A 121 1.26 1.92 2.78
N GLY A 122 2.41 1.24 2.63
CA GLY A 122 3.74 1.85 2.76
C GLY A 122 3.99 2.95 1.71
N GLY A 123 3.44 2.82 0.51
CA GLY A 123 3.41 3.91 -0.48
C GLY A 123 2.56 5.08 0.01
N GLY A 124 1.45 4.80 0.69
CA GLY A 124 0.67 5.80 1.40
C GLY A 124 1.46 6.46 2.53
N ILE A 125 2.17 5.69 3.36
CA ILE A 125 3.09 6.22 4.38
C ILE A 125 4.16 7.11 3.73
N THR A 126 4.72 6.69 2.59
CA THR A 126 5.69 7.48 1.81
C THR A 126 5.13 8.87 1.45
N LEU A 127 3.91 8.93 0.92
CA LEU A 127 3.27 10.21 0.58
C LEU A 127 3.03 11.08 1.82
N GLY A 128 2.49 10.49 2.91
CA GLY A 128 2.29 11.23 4.16
C GLY A 128 3.59 11.74 4.79
N THR A 129 4.65 10.95 4.72
CA THR A 129 5.99 11.38 5.17
C THR A 129 6.49 12.57 4.34
N MET A 130 6.30 12.55 3.02
CA MET A 130 6.74 13.66 2.17
C MET A 130 5.96 14.95 2.36
N GLU A 131 4.67 14.86 2.71
CA GLU A 131 3.84 16.04 3.00
C GLU A 131 4.17 16.68 4.36
N ASN A 132 4.59 15.88 5.37
CA ASN A 132 4.76 16.34 6.75
C ASN A 132 6.24 16.48 7.16
N PHE A 133 7.15 15.74 6.53
CA PHE A 133 8.59 15.70 6.87
C PHE A 133 9.47 15.80 5.62
N GLY A 134 8.94 16.31 4.50
CA GLY A 134 9.62 16.32 3.20
C GLY A 134 10.96 17.06 3.19
N GLU A 135 11.18 18.01 4.11
CA GLU A 135 12.47 18.72 4.26
C GLU A 135 13.62 17.78 4.64
N ASN A 136 13.32 16.65 5.28
CA ASN A 136 14.31 15.65 5.69
C ASN A 136 14.69 14.68 4.57
N TYR A 137 14.01 14.77 3.42
CA TYR A 137 14.16 13.85 2.29
C TYR A 137 14.55 14.58 1.01
N HIS A 138 15.25 13.88 0.12
CA HIS A 138 15.66 14.40 -1.17
C HIS A 138 14.67 14.04 -2.30
N GLY A 139 13.91 12.98 -2.09
CA GLY A 139 12.86 12.54 -3.01
C GLY A 139 12.18 11.26 -2.54
N ALA A 140 11.08 10.88 -3.19
CA ALA A 140 10.32 9.72 -2.82
C ALA A 140 9.82 8.88 -4.00
N LEU A 141 9.71 7.56 -3.76
CA LEU A 141 9.24 6.54 -4.68
C LEU A 141 8.08 5.76 -4.05
N PRO A 142 6.86 6.31 -4.00
CA PRO A 142 5.68 5.55 -3.63
C PRO A 142 5.31 4.58 -4.76
N LEU A 143 5.22 3.28 -4.44
CA LEU A 143 4.93 2.19 -5.35
C LEU A 143 3.52 1.64 -5.05
N CYS A 144 2.64 1.61 -6.07
CA CYS A 144 1.23 1.19 -5.92
C CYS A 144 0.56 1.77 -4.66
N PRO A 145 0.72 3.08 -4.38
CA PRO A 145 0.39 3.64 -3.09
C PRO A 145 -1.12 3.75 -2.83
N LEU A 146 -1.51 3.65 -1.55
CA LEU A 146 -2.76 4.23 -1.07
C LEU A 146 -2.61 5.76 -1.15
N ALA A 147 -2.86 6.33 -2.34
CA ALA A 147 -2.55 7.71 -2.65
C ALA A 147 -3.72 8.67 -2.39
N SER A 148 -4.96 8.25 -2.57
CA SER A 148 -6.12 9.06 -2.21
C SER A 148 -6.17 9.34 -0.71
N ARG A 149 -7.06 10.25 -0.29
CA ARG A 149 -7.33 10.44 1.15
C ARG A 149 -7.73 9.11 1.79
N PRO A 150 -7.11 8.70 2.90
CA PRO A 150 -7.36 7.38 3.50
C PRO A 150 -8.84 7.10 3.79
N TYR A 151 -9.58 8.08 4.29
CA TYR A 151 -11.02 7.95 4.49
C TYR A 151 -11.77 7.59 3.19
N LEU A 152 -11.47 8.27 2.09
CA LEU A 152 -12.15 8.04 0.81
C LEU A 152 -11.81 6.67 0.22
N GLN A 153 -10.59 6.21 0.38
CA GLN A 153 -10.18 4.86 -0.03
C GLN A 153 -10.98 3.80 0.73
N CYS A 154 -11.00 3.87 2.05
CA CYS A 154 -11.72 2.92 2.89
C CYS A 154 -13.25 3.04 2.72
N ARG A 155 -13.76 4.24 2.43
CA ARG A 155 -15.17 4.45 2.09
C ARG A 155 -15.57 3.75 0.78
N LYS A 156 -14.72 3.78 -0.23
CA LYS A 156 -14.96 3.00 -1.48
C LYS A 156 -15.05 1.50 -1.20
N GLU A 157 -14.18 0.98 -0.35
CA GLU A 157 -14.20 -0.43 0.07
C GLU A 157 -15.47 -0.77 0.86
N TYR A 158 -15.89 0.12 1.76
CA TYR A 158 -17.16 0.01 2.49
C TYR A 158 -18.37 0.00 1.54
N ASP A 159 -18.45 0.93 0.58
CA ASP A 159 -19.56 1.02 -0.38
C ASP A 159 -19.61 -0.21 -1.31
N MET A 160 -18.44 -0.72 -1.72
CA MET A 160 -18.35 -1.99 -2.44
C MET A 160 -18.92 -3.14 -1.61
N TYR A 161 -18.56 -3.22 -0.35
CA TYR A 161 -18.98 -4.27 0.56
C TYR A 161 -20.50 -4.19 0.86
N ALA A 162 -21.02 -2.98 1.11
CA ALA A 162 -22.44 -2.70 1.35
C ALA A 162 -23.34 -3.12 0.18
N THR A 163 -22.95 -2.76 -1.03
CA THR A 163 -23.69 -3.10 -2.25
C THR A 163 -23.57 -4.58 -2.59
N PHE A 164 -22.42 -5.20 -2.34
CA PHE A 164 -22.23 -6.63 -2.51
C PHE A 164 -23.15 -7.43 -1.59
N ASN A 165 -23.21 -7.10 -0.31
CA ASN A 165 -24.07 -7.81 0.65
C ASN A 165 -25.56 -7.74 0.29
N GLY A 166 -26.01 -6.61 -0.26
CA GLY A 166 -27.39 -6.49 -0.75
C GLY A 166 -27.68 -7.37 -1.95
N LEU A 167 -26.77 -7.37 -2.94
CA LEU A 167 -26.95 -8.12 -4.19
C LEU A 167 -26.65 -9.62 -4.04
N PHE A 168 -25.76 -9.99 -3.14
CA PHE A 168 -25.30 -11.36 -2.88
C PHE A 168 -25.42 -11.72 -1.39
N PRO A 169 -26.61 -11.65 -0.78
CA PRO A 169 -26.77 -11.84 0.66
C PRO A 169 -26.30 -13.22 1.13
N GLY A 170 -25.63 -13.24 2.28
CA GLY A 170 -25.19 -14.45 2.97
C GLY A 170 -23.88 -15.08 2.47
N ILE A 171 -23.20 -14.49 1.48
CA ILE A 171 -21.93 -15.03 0.97
C ILE A 171 -20.74 -14.56 1.83
N ILE A 172 -20.78 -13.32 2.30
CA ILE A 172 -19.78 -12.73 3.22
C ILE A 172 -20.49 -12.19 4.46
N PRO A 173 -19.78 -11.93 5.58
CA PRO A 173 -20.38 -11.34 6.77
C PRO A 173 -21.04 -10.00 6.48
N SER A 174 -22.09 -9.64 7.24
CA SER A 174 -22.72 -8.33 7.10
C SER A 174 -21.81 -7.19 7.58
N LEU A 175 -22.01 -5.96 7.08
CA LEU A 175 -21.33 -4.79 7.63
C LEU A 175 -21.66 -4.59 9.10
N LYS A 176 -22.89 -4.88 9.51
CA LYS A 176 -23.31 -4.84 10.91
C LYS A 176 -22.42 -5.74 11.77
N ASP A 177 -22.16 -6.97 11.34
CA ASP A 177 -21.29 -7.90 12.07
C ASP A 177 -19.83 -7.46 12.05
N ILE A 178 -19.34 -6.89 10.95
CA ILE A 178 -17.97 -6.39 10.84
C ILE A 178 -17.73 -5.22 11.80
N PHE A 179 -18.68 -4.29 11.91
CA PHE A 179 -18.54 -3.09 12.74
C PHE A 179 -19.04 -3.26 14.18
N ASP A 180 -19.68 -4.37 14.53
CA ASP A 180 -19.93 -4.74 15.92
C ASP A 180 -18.67 -5.39 16.50
N ILE A 181 -17.96 -4.67 17.36
CA ILE A 181 -16.72 -5.15 17.97
C ILE A 181 -16.90 -6.39 18.87
N ASN A 182 -18.14 -6.65 19.33
CA ASN A 182 -18.52 -7.82 20.13
C ASN A 182 -18.94 -9.01 19.24
N SER A 183 -19.07 -8.82 17.94
CA SER A 183 -19.39 -9.90 17.00
C SER A 183 -18.30 -10.96 16.96
N SER A 184 -18.69 -12.21 16.75
CA SER A 184 -17.78 -13.34 16.51
C SER A 184 -17.10 -13.28 15.13
N VAL A 185 -17.45 -12.32 14.27
CA VAL A 185 -16.77 -12.06 13.02
C VAL A 185 -15.33 -11.61 13.31
N GLY A 186 -14.41 -12.54 13.18
CA GLY A 186 -12.99 -12.31 13.38
C GLY A 186 -12.25 -11.96 12.10
N TYR A 187 -10.97 -11.68 12.26
CA TYR A 187 -10.05 -11.63 11.13
C TYR A 187 -9.92 -13.00 10.48
N VAL A 188 -9.85 -13.04 9.16
CA VAL A 188 -9.58 -14.30 8.47
C VAL A 188 -8.07 -14.57 8.49
N ASN A 189 -7.68 -15.73 8.97
CA ASN A 189 -6.26 -16.13 8.97
C ASN A 189 -5.73 -16.20 7.55
N LEU A 190 -4.58 -15.56 7.30
CA LEU A 190 -3.94 -15.52 5.98
C LEU A 190 -3.65 -16.92 5.43
N ALA A 191 -3.33 -17.90 6.29
CA ALA A 191 -3.14 -19.29 5.88
C ALA A 191 -4.41 -19.93 5.29
N GLN A 192 -5.60 -19.40 5.62
CA GLN A 192 -6.89 -19.85 5.12
C GLN A 192 -7.41 -18.97 3.97
N ALA A 193 -6.66 -17.95 3.55
CA ALA A 193 -7.10 -16.99 2.52
C ALA A 193 -7.48 -17.68 1.21
N GLY A 194 -6.62 -18.56 0.68
CA GLY A 194 -6.88 -19.26 -0.58
C GLY A 194 -8.19 -20.07 -0.57
N PRO A 195 -8.39 -21.00 0.37
CA PRO A 195 -9.64 -21.74 0.51
C PRO A 195 -10.86 -20.83 0.70
N LYS A 196 -10.76 -19.79 1.53
CA LYS A 196 -11.86 -18.85 1.78
C LYS A 196 -12.24 -18.04 0.54
N ILE A 197 -11.27 -17.51 -0.18
CA ILE A 197 -11.49 -16.80 -1.45
C ILE A 197 -12.14 -17.73 -2.48
N GLY A 198 -11.69 -19.00 -2.57
CA GLY A 198 -12.29 -20.01 -3.43
C GLY A 198 -13.76 -20.30 -3.10
N GLN A 199 -14.10 -20.40 -1.81
CA GLN A 199 -15.48 -20.57 -1.34
C GLN A 199 -16.36 -19.36 -1.72
N ILE A 200 -15.88 -18.14 -1.48
CA ILE A 200 -16.57 -16.88 -1.85
C ILE A 200 -16.82 -16.88 -3.36
N MET A 201 -15.81 -17.12 -4.19
CA MET A 201 -15.96 -17.11 -5.64
C MET A 201 -16.93 -18.18 -6.15
N LYS A 202 -16.87 -19.40 -5.58
CA LYS A 202 -17.82 -20.47 -5.93
C LYS A 202 -19.26 -20.03 -5.64
N ALA A 203 -19.55 -19.55 -4.44
CA ALA A 203 -20.87 -19.10 -4.04
C ALA A 203 -21.39 -17.94 -4.91
N ILE A 204 -20.55 -16.98 -5.26
CA ILE A 204 -20.88 -15.88 -6.18
C ILE A 204 -21.29 -16.42 -7.56
N MET A 205 -20.49 -17.32 -8.13
CA MET A 205 -20.72 -17.86 -9.46
C MET A 205 -21.95 -18.76 -9.54
N GLU A 206 -22.24 -19.53 -8.48
CA GLU A 206 -23.43 -20.36 -8.37
C GLU A 206 -24.71 -19.53 -8.23
N LYS A 207 -24.61 -18.36 -7.56
CA LYS A 207 -25.77 -17.48 -7.34
C LYS A 207 -26.17 -16.70 -8.58
N ASP A 208 -25.27 -15.92 -9.17
CA ASP A 208 -25.50 -15.17 -10.42
C ASP A 208 -24.15 -14.73 -11.04
N SER A 209 -23.66 -15.46 -12.01
CA SER A 209 -22.41 -15.17 -12.68
C SER A 209 -22.47 -13.92 -13.57
N THR A 210 -23.66 -13.55 -14.06
CA THR A 210 -23.85 -12.35 -14.91
C THR A 210 -23.79 -11.09 -14.06
N LEU A 211 -24.53 -11.08 -12.96
CA LEU A 211 -24.49 -9.99 -11.99
C LEU A 211 -23.06 -9.84 -11.39
N ALA A 212 -22.38 -10.95 -11.10
CA ALA A 212 -21.02 -10.93 -10.60
C ALA A 212 -20.02 -10.25 -11.57
N LYS A 213 -20.14 -10.52 -12.88
CA LYS A 213 -19.33 -9.85 -13.91
C LYS A 213 -19.59 -8.35 -13.95
N ALA A 214 -20.87 -7.95 -13.92
CA ALA A 214 -21.26 -6.54 -13.92
C ALA A 214 -20.79 -5.83 -12.64
N PHE A 215 -20.94 -6.47 -11.48
CA PHE A 215 -20.46 -5.97 -10.19
C PHE A 215 -18.92 -5.76 -10.19
N ALA A 216 -18.17 -6.75 -10.62
CA ALA A 216 -16.72 -6.64 -10.73
C ALA A 216 -16.32 -5.45 -11.64
N LYS A 217 -16.95 -5.31 -12.80
CA LYS A 217 -16.71 -4.21 -13.73
C LYS A 217 -17.02 -2.84 -13.11
N LYS A 218 -18.09 -2.72 -12.30
CA LYS A 218 -18.46 -1.48 -11.60
C LYS A 218 -17.32 -0.98 -10.69
N PHE A 219 -16.56 -1.89 -10.10
CA PHE A 219 -15.45 -1.56 -9.19
C PHE A 219 -14.07 -1.68 -9.83
N ASP A 220 -13.97 -1.64 -11.16
CA ASP A 220 -12.72 -1.76 -11.92
C ASP A 220 -11.97 -3.09 -11.67
N LEU A 221 -12.71 -4.17 -11.38
CA LEU A 221 -12.16 -5.49 -11.08
C LEU A 221 -12.31 -6.46 -12.25
N LYS A 222 -11.32 -7.33 -12.43
CA LYS A 222 -11.51 -8.57 -13.17
C LYS A 222 -12.31 -9.54 -12.29
N LEU A 223 -13.25 -10.28 -12.88
CA LEU A 223 -14.12 -11.19 -12.12
C LEU A 223 -13.32 -12.14 -11.21
N LYS A 224 -12.20 -12.66 -11.70
CA LYS A 224 -11.35 -13.59 -10.94
C LYS A 224 -10.78 -12.98 -9.63
N ASP A 225 -10.70 -11.68 -9.55
CA ASP A 225 -10.11 -10.95 -8.41
C ASP A 225 -11.17 -10.49 -7.39
N LEU A 226 -12.48 -10.64 -7.71
CA LEU A 226 -13.59 -10.17 -6.87
C LEU A 226 -13.57 -10.79 -5.47
N GLY A 227 -13.42 -12.10 -5.36
CA GLY A 227 -13.39 -12.79 -4.05
C GLY A 227 -12.19 -12.37 -3.20
N GLY A 228 -11.03 -12.16 -3.83
CA GLY A 228 -9.82 -11.68 -3.14
C GLY A 228 -9.97 -10.25 -2.63
N SER A 229 -10.59 -9.37 -3.43
CA SER A 229 -10.87 -7.99 -3.02
C SER A 229 -11.87 -7.93 -1.86
N LEU A 230 -12.96 -8.72 -1.90
CA LEU A 230 -13.92 -8.80 -0.80
C LEU A 230 -13.28 -9.35 0.49
N PHE A 231 -12.43 -10.37 0.37
CA PHE A 231 -11.66 -10.90 1.50
C PHE A 231 -10.74 -9.84 2.11
N PHE A 232 -10.01 -9.09 1.29
CA PHE A 232 -9.14 -8.01 1.76
C PHE A 232 -9.94 -6.89 2.43
N ASN A 233 -11.03 -6.44 1.80
CA ASN A 233 -11.90 -5.38 2.33
C ASN A 233 -12.50 -5.78 3.69
N GLN A 234 -12.91 -7.04 3.87
CA GLN A 234 -13.38 -7.54 5.18
C GLN A 234 -12.34 -7.30 6.28
N ASN A 235 -11.07 -7.63 6.02
CA ASN A 235 -10.01 -7.47 7.02
C ASN A 235 -9.74 -5.99 7.31
N VAL A 236 -9.66 -5.14 6.30
CA VAL A 236 -9.43 -3.69 6.47
C VAL A 236 -10.60 -3.04 7.23
N LEU A 237 -11.85 -3.34 6.86
CA LEU A 237 -13.02 -2.78 7.53
C LEU A 237 -13.13 -3.25 8.98
N ARG A 238 -12.84 -4.54 9.25
CA ARG A 238 -12.78 -5.05 10.64
C ARG A 238 -11.68 -4.39 11.45
N ASP A 239 -10.53 -4.13 10.86
CA ASP A 239 -9.41 -3.42 11.50
C ASP A 239 -9.83 -2.00 11.91
N ILE A 240 -10.47 -1.26 11.00
CA ILE A 240 -11.00 0.06 11.27
C ILE A 240 -12.05 0.02 12.40
N ALA A 241 -12.96 -0.96 12.37
CA ALA A 241 -13.97 -1.15 13.40
C ALA A 241 -13.35 -1.35 14.79
N VAL A 242 -12.36 -2.23 14.91
CA VAL A 242 -11.67 -2.51 16.18
C VAL A 242 -10.90 -1.29 16.67
N ARG A 243 -10.17 -0.61 15.78
CA ARG A 243 -9.36 0.57 16.14
C ARG A 243 -10.20 1.76 16.60
N LEU A 244 -11.38 1.95 16.03
CA LEU A 244 -12.29 3.05 16.39
C LEU A 244 -13.33 2.65 17.45
N GLY A 245 -13.54 1.36 17.67
CA GLY A 245 -14.61 0.85 18.53
C GLY A 245 -15.98 0.96 17.87
N GLY A 246 -16.08 0.89 16.53
CA GLY A 246 -17.33 0.94 15.77
C GLY A 246 -17.17 1.47 14.35
N ASN A 247 -18.29 1.85 13.72
CA ASN A 247 -18.40 2.25 12.32
C ASN A 247 -18.16 3.76 12.13
N PRO A 248 -17.15 4.20 11.35
CA PRO A 248 -16.94 5.61 11.01
C PRO A 248 -17.66 6.05 9.73
N PHE A 249 -18.32 5.14 8.99
CA PHE A 249 -18.91 5.40 7.68
C PHE A 249 -20.44 5.52 7.79
N ASP A 250 -21.00 6.52 7.12
CA ASP A 250 -22.47 6.68 6.98
C ASP A 250 -22.88 6.53 5.52
N ASN A 251 -23.80 5.62 5.22
CA ASN A 251 -24.35 5.46 3.87
C ASN A 251 -25.86 5.53 3.81
N LEU A 252 -26.53 6.04 4.85
CA LEU A 252 -27.99 6.11 4.88
C LEU A 252 -28.58 6.92 3.72
N GLN A 253 -27.89 7.99 3.32
CA GLN A 253 -28.32 8.88 2.23
C GLN A 253 -27.53 8.65 0.92
N THR A 254 -26.64 7.64 0.86
CA THR A 254 -25.81 7.40 -0.32
C THR A 254 -26.65 6.81 -1.46
N VAL A 255 -26.55 7.41 -2.64
CA VAL A 255 -27.13 6.85 -3.87
C VAL A 255 -26.07 6.06 -4.61
N TYR A 256 -26.35 4.80 -4.87
CA TYR A 256 -25.47 3.90 -5.63
C TYR A 256 -25.93 3.85 -7.09
N THR A 257 -25.01 4.06 -8.03
CA THR A 257 -25.28 4.09 -9.48
C THR A 257 -24.26 3.31 -10.28
N GLY A 258 -24.62 2.96 -11.52
CA GLY A 258 -23.73 2.25 -12.45
C GLY A 258 -23.77 0.73 -12.26
N PHE A 259 -24.82 0.20 -11.67
CA PHE A 259 -25.15 -1.21 -11.60
C PHE A 259 -26.15 -1.59 -12.72
N PRO A 260 -26.32 -2.87 -13.03
CA PRO A 260 -27.35 -3.29 -14.01
C PRO A 260 -28.76 -2.83 -13.66
N ASP A 261 -29.07 -2.77 -12.38
CA ASP A 261 -30.31 -2.22 -11.82
C ASP A 261 -29.97 -1.35 -10.60
N ASP A 262 -29.90 -0.04 -10.83
CA ASP A 262 -29.56 0.94 -9.79
C ASP A 262 -30.68 1.05 -8.74
N LEU A 263 -31.96 0.91 -9.15
CA LEU A 263 -33.07 0.99 -8.23
C LEU A 263 -33.03 -0.19 -7.25
N LEU A 264 -32.94 -1.40 -7.76
CA LEU A 264 -32.82 -2.60 -6.94
C LEU A 264 -31.59 -2.49 -6.02
N THR A 265 -30.43 -2.08 -6.55
CA THR A 265 -29.21 -1.94 -5.75
C THR A 265 -29.41 -0.99 -4.57
N ASN A 266 -30.07 0.16 -4.78
CA ASN A 266 -30.35 1.11 -3.71
C ASN A 266 -31.37 0.59 -2.68
N GLN A 267 -32.30 -0.27 -3.10
CA GLN A 267 -33.27 -0.90 -2.21
C GLN A 267 -32.62 -1.97 -1.31
N VAL A 268 -31.69 -2.76 -1.85
CA VAL A 268 -31.13 -3.92 -1.15
C VAL A 268 -29.77 -3.65 -0.49
N ALA A 269 -29.04 -2.61 -0.88
CA ALA A 269 -27.73 -2.30 -0.29
C ALA A 269 -27.82 -2.17 1.23
N GLU A 270 -26.87 -2.77 1.92
CA GLU A 270 -26.80 -2.68 3.38
C GLU A 270 -26.57 -1.22 3.83
N ARG A 271 -27.38 -0.72 4.76
CA ARG A 271 -27.36 0.67 5.24
C ARG A 271 -27.03 0.72 6.72
N LEU A 272 -25.97 1.46 7.06
CA LEU A 272 -25.57 1.67 8.45
C LEU A 272 -25.24 3.16 8.70
N PRO A 273 -25.66 3.72 9.85
CA PRO A 273 -25.19 5.03 10.29
C PRO A 273 -23.74 4.94 10.79
N ALA A 274 -23.02 6.05 10.73
CA ALA A 274 -21.77 6.19 11.48
C ALA A 274 -22.05 6.18 12.99
N THR A 275 -21.27 5.41 13.73
CA THR A 275 -21.31 5.36 15.19
C THR A 275 -20.04 5.95 15.82
N LYS A 276 -19.03 6.27 15.03
CA LYS A 276 -17.75 6.83 15.45
C LYS A 276 -17.33 7.99 14.55
N ASN A 277 -16.59 8.92 15.12
CA ASN A 277 -16.02 10.03 14.37
C ASN A 277 -14.84 9.52 13.51
N PRO A 278 -14.91 9.62 12.18
CA PRO A 278 -13.82 9.19 11.31
C PRO A 278 -12.50 9.94 11.55
N ASN A 279 -12.56 11.18 12.01
CA ASN A 279 -11.37 12.00 12.25
C ASN A 279 -10.44 11.40 13.30
N LEU A 280 -10.93 10.57 14.21
CA LEU A 280 -10.09 9.88 15.19
C LEU A 280 -9.01 8.99 14.58
N LEU A 281 -9.24 8.48 13.36
CA LEU A 281 -8.30 7.63 12.63
C LEU A 281 -7.73 8.29 11.38
N PHE A 282 -8.53 9.09 10.67
CA PHE A 282 -8.20 9.51 9.31
C PHE A 282 -7.69 10.95 9.19
N SER A 283 -7.84 11.81 10.23
CA SER A 283 -7.40 13.21 10.12
C SER A 283 -5.90 13.39 10.30
N ARG A 284 -5.26 12.54 11.13
CA ARG A 284 -3.82 12.63 11.33
C ARG A 284 -3.09 12.16 10.07
N TYR A 285 -2.28 13.05 9.51
CA TYR A 285 -1.57 12.82 8.25
C TYR A 285 -2.49 12.53 7.04
N ASP A 286 -3.70 13.13 7.03
CA ASP A 286 -4.56 13.09 5.85
C ASP A 286 -3.86 13.72 4.63
N ARG A 287 -4.22 13.27 3.44
CA ARG A 287 -3.57 13.71 2.21
C ARG A 287 -3.98 15.13 1.83
N THR A 288 -2.99 15.94 1.49
CA THR A 288 -3.16 17.33 1.07
C THR A 288 -2.61 17.61 -0.33
N GLY A 289 -1.62 16.84 -0.79
CA GLY A 289 -0.86 17.10 -2.00
C GLY A 289 0.24 18.16 -1.81
N ASN A 290 0.45 18.66 -0.59
CA ASN A 290 1.46 19.70 -0.31
C ASN A 290 2.86 19.11 -0.17
N ILE A 291 3.47 18.76 -1.29
CA ILE A 291 4.84 18.25 -1.37
C ILE A 291 5.80 19.34 -1.83
N ASN A 292 7.07 19.27 -1.40
CA ASN A 292 8.12 20.26 -1.71
C ASN A 292 9.43 19.61 -2.20
N LYS A 293 9.42 18.31 -2.48
CA LYS A 293 10.53 17.51 -3.00
C LYS A 293 10.04 16.56 -4.09
N PRO A 294 10.92 16.10 -4.99
CA PRO A 294 10.57 15.17 -6.06
C PRO A 294 9.87 13.91 -5.56
N VAL A 295 8.68 13.63 -6.06
CA VAL A 295 7.89 12.42 -5.83
C VAL A 295 7.60 11.75 -7.18
N LEU A 296 8.22 10.60 -7.42
CA LEU A 296 7.97 9.74 -8.56
C LEU A 296 7.03 8.61 -8.13
N LEU A 297 5.73 8.78 -8.33
CA LEU A 297 4.75 7.73 -8.08
C LEU A 297 4.79 6.70 -9.21
N VAL A 298 4.89 5.41 -8.86
CA VAL A 298 4.83 4.33 -9.84
C VAL A 298 3.66 3.41 -9.52
N HIS A 299 2.83 3.15 -10.53
CA HIS A 299 1.66 2.29 -10.38
C HIS A 299 1.58 1.23 -11.48
N THR A 300 0.89 0.12 -11.21
CA THR A 300 0.50 -0.86 -12.21
C THR A 300 -0.73 -0.35 -12.97
N ILE A 301 -0.90 -0.73 -14.23
CA ILE A 301 -2.09 -0.32 -15.01
C ILE A 301 -3.37 -1.02 -14.55
N TYR A 302 -3.24 -2.14 -13.84
CA TYR A 302 -4.34 -2.82 -13.19
C TYR A 302 -3.92 -3.19 -11.77
N ASP A 303 -4.78 -2.82 -10.81
CA ASP A 303 -4.59 -3.10 -9.40
C ASP A 303 -5.98 -3.35 -8.77
N GLN A 304 -6.20 -4.55 -8.29
CA GLN A 304 -7.49 -4.96 -7.75
C GLN A 304 -7.77 -4.44 -6.33
N LEU A 305 -6.78 -3.92 -5.63
CA LEU A 305 -6.95 -3.36 -4.28
C LEU A 305 -6.97 -1.84 -4.29
N ILE A 306 -6.06 -1.23 -5.07
CA ILE A 306 -5.91 0.23 -5.13
C ILE A 306 -5.94 0.65 -6.61
N PRO A 307 -7.11 0.76 -7.26
CA PRO A 307 -7.20 1.12 -8.67
C PRO A 307 -6.56 2.48 -8.95
N PRO A 308 -5.66 2.59 -9.95
CA PRO A 308 -5.00 3.85 -10.29
C PRO A 308 -5.98 4.93 -10.77
N SER A 309 -7.07 4.54 -11.42
CA SER A 309 -8.17 5.42 -11.82
C SER A 309 -8.78 6.22 -10.67
N TYR A 310 -8.67 5.71 -9.44
CA TYR A 310 -9.15 6.35 -8.23
C TYR A 310 -8.01 6.94 -7.40
N ALA A 311 -7.04 6.11 -7.01
CA ALA A 311 -6.01 6.52 -6.06
C ALA A 311 -5.07 7.58 -6.64
N VAL A 312 -4.56 7.38 -7.86
CA VAL A 312 -3.58 8.27 -8.47
C VAL A 312 -4.22 9.59 -8.88
N VAL A 313 -5.38 9.53 -9.56
CA VAL A 313 -6.07 10.74 -10.04
C VAL A 313 -6.45 11.67 -8.89
N ASN A 314 -6.92 11.13 -7.77
CA ASN A 314 -7.23 11.95 -6.59
C ASN A 314 -5.98 12.65 -6.05
N TYR A 315 -4.83 11.97 -6.01
CA TYR A 315 -3.60 12.59 -5.52
C TYR A 315 -3.03 13.63 -6.48
N GLU A 316 -3.06 13.36 -7.80
CA GLU A 316 -2.68 14.35 -8.82
C GLU A 316 -3.50 15.65 -8.67
N ASN A 317 -4.82 15.53 -8.49
CA ASN A 317 -5.69 16.68 -8.27
C ASN A 317 -5.32 17.47 -7.00
N MET A 318 -5.01 16.77 -5.89
CA MET A 318 -4.57 17.43 -4.67
C MET A 318 -3.25 18.19 -4.87
N VAL A 319 -2.26 17.56 -5.53
CA VAL A 319 -0.98 18.19 -5.85
C VAL A 319 -1.18 19.43 -6.74
N HIS A 320 -2.04 19.32 -7.75
CA HIS A 320 -2.38 20.42 -8.64
C HIS A 320 -3.04 21.59 -7.90
N GLN A 321 -4.00 21.31 -7.01
CA GLN A 321 -4.66 22.33 -6.17
C GLN A 321 -3.66 23.05 -5.24
N GLN A 322 -2.60 22.39 -4.83
CA GLN A 322 -1.51 22.97 -4.04
C GLN A 322 -0.44 23.69 -4.91
N GLN A 323 -0.58 23.68 -6.23
CA GLN A 323 0.41 24.23 -7.17
C GLN A 323 1.80 23.59 -7.00
N LYS A 324 1.85 22.27 -6.80
CA LYS A 324 3.07 21.49 -6.54
C LYS A 324 3.44 20.56 -7.70
N ASP A 325 2.85 20.74 -8.87
CA ASP A 325 3.05 19.90 -10.06
C ASP A 325 4.53 19.71 -10.43
N GLN A 326 5.37 20.70 -10.17
CA GLN A 326 6.81 20.62 -10.44
C GLN A 326 7.54 19.53 -9.61
N TYR A 327 6.93 19.08 -8.51
CA TYR A 327 7.50 18.06 -7.64
C TYR A 327 6.86 16.67 -7.81
N PHE A 328 5.89 16.53 -8.70
CA PHE A 328 5.14 15.28 -8.84
C PHE A 328 5.15 14.75 -10.27
N THR A 329 5.37 13.45 -10.41
CA THR A 329 5.22 12.76 -11.70
C THR A 329 4.77 11.32 -11.47
N VAL A 330 4.00 10.78 -12.43
CA VAL A 330 3.50 9.42 -12.39
C VAL A 330 4.08 8.59 -13.53
N LYS A 331 4.52 7.38 -13.18
CA LYS A 331 4.88 6.32 -14.12
C LYS A 331 3.99 5.10 -13.94
N TYR A 332 3.62 4.47 -15.04
CA TYR A 332 2.85 3.24 -15.04
C TYR A 332 3.68 2.07 -15.57
N THR A 333 3.48 0.90 -15.00
CA THR A 333 4.02 -0.35 -15.53
C THR A 333 2.89 -1.18 -16.17
N ASN A 334 3.24 -2.19 -16.92
CA ASN A 334 2.29 -3.15 -17.49
C ASN A 334 1.80 -4.22 -16.49
N GLY A 335 2.07 -4.04 -15.20
CA GLY A 335 1.65 -4.95 -14.13
C GLY A 335 0.13 -5.16 -14.10
N GLN A 336 -0.30 -6.41 -13.85
CA GLN A 336 -1.70 -6.85 -13.90
C GLN A 336 -2.21 -7.36 -12.54
N ALA A 337 -1.64 -6.85 -11.45
CA ALA A 337 -2.08 -7.08 -10.07
C ALA A 337 -1.51 -6.01 -9.14
N HIS A 338 -2.01 -5.99 -7.90
CA HIS A 338 -1.52 -5.10 -6.85
C HIS A 338 -0.02 -5.24 -6.64
N CYS A 339 0.69 -4.12 -6.75
CA CYS A 339 2.15 -4.04 -6.57
C CYS A 339 2.98 -5.03 -7.42
N ALA A 340 2.48 -5.45 -8.57
CA ALA A 340 3.16 -6.39 -9.46
C ALA A 340 4.30 -5.72 -10.23
N PHE A 341 5.37 -5.37 -9.51
CA PHE A 341 6.60 -4.81 -10.06
C PHE A 341 7.70 -5.86 -10.17
N THR A 342 8.46 -5.80 -11.27
CA THR A 342 9.72 -6.52 -11.37
C THR A 342 10.85 -5.79 -10.65
N PRO A 343 11.92 -6.47 -10.21
CA PRO A 343 13.11 -5.81 -9.66
C PRO A 343 13.70 -4.77 -10.62
N GLN A 344 13.67 -5.03 -11.94
CA GLN A 344 14.15 -4.10 -12.95
C GLN A 344 13.29 -2.84 -13.03
N GLN A 345 11.96 -2.95 -12.93
CA GLN A 345 11.05 -1.80 -12.88
C GLN A 345 11.30 -0.93 -11.66
N MET A 346 11.52 -1.53 -10.48
CA MET A 346 11.93 -0.80 -9.28
C MET A 346 13.27 -0.09 -9.46
N ALA A 347 14.26 -0.80 -10.01
CA ALA A 347 15.58 -0.27 -10.29
C ALA A 347 15.53 0.95 -11.22
N ASN A 348 14.84 0.82 -12.36
CA ASN A 348 14.68 1.89 -13.33
C ASN A 348 13.94 3.11 -12.72
N SER A 349 12.87 2.87 -11.96
CA SER A 349 12.12 3.94 -11.30
C SER A 349 12.99 4.70 -10.30
N PHE A 350 13.78 4.00 -9.51
CA PHE A 350 14.67 4.63 -8.55
C PHE A 350 15.80 5.41 -9.22
N ASP A 351 16.34 4.92 -10.33
CA ASP A 351 17.36 5.64 -11.09
C ASP A 351 16.79 6.91 -11.76
N ILE A 352 15.55 6.87 -12.25
CA ILE A 352 14.83 8.05 -12.75
C ILE A 352 14.66 9.09 -11.64
N LEU A 353 14.20 8.68 -10.45
CA LEU A 353 14.05 9.58 -9.31
C LEU A 353 15.39 10.21 -8.89
N ARG A 354 16.44 9.40 -8.78
CA ARG A 354 17.79 9.88 -8.41
C ARG A 354 18.32 10.88 -9.42
N ASN A 355 18.10 10.62 -10.71
CA ASN A 355 18.51 11.53 -11.77
C ASN A 355 17.75 12.86 -11.68
N TRP A 356 16.44 12.82 -11.43
CA TRP A 356 15.64 14.01 -11.20
C TRP A 356 16.16 14.82 -10.01
N VAL A 357 16.38 14.20 -8.86
CA VAL A 357 16.92 14.85 -7.65
C VAL A 357 18.28 15.47 -7.92
N LYS A 358 19.16 14.78 -8.65
CA LYS A 358 20.54 15.24 -8.94
C LYS A 358 20.58 16.42 -9.92
N ASN A 359 19.78 16.36 -10.97
CA ASN A 359 19.88 17.30 -12.11
C ASN A 359 18.76 18.35 -12.13
N GLY A 360 17.76 18.24 -11.24
CA GLY A 360 16.61 19.17 -11.21
C GLY A 360 15.62 19.00 -12.38
N VAL A 361 15.85 18.02 -13.28
CA VAL A 361 15.01 17.83 -14.47
C VAL A 361 13.90 16.83 -14.18
N LYS A 362 12.67 17.33 -14.10
CA LYS A 362 11.47 16.51 -13.89
C LYS A 362 11.29 15.50 -15.03
N PRO A 363 11.14 14.21 -14.76
CA PRO A 363 10.88 13.22 -15.79
C PRO A 363 9.46 13.35 -16.35
N GLN A 364 9.30 13.06 -17.64
CA GLN A 364 7.99 12.98 -18.26
C GLN A 364 7.17 11.84 -17.63
N GLY A 365 5.87 12.05 -17.43
CA GLY A 365 4.92 11.03 -16.98
C GLY A 365 4.68 9.92 -18.01
N GLY A 366 3.75 9.00 -17.68
CA GLY A 366 3.33 7.92 -18.57
C GLY A 366 4.05 6.58 -18.31
N PHE A 367 4.17 5.71 -19.34
CA PHE A 367 4.71 4.37 -19.15
C PHE A 367 6.21 4.38 -18.78
N LEU A 368 6.56 3.48 -17.85
CA LEU A 368 7.95 3.15 -17.55
C LEU A 368 8.51 2.31 -18.71
N LYS A 369 9.58 2.80 -19.32
CA LYS A 369 10.29 2.11 -20.39
C LYS A 369 11.24 1.07 -19.83
#